data_383fb29b563304775d41f648624b89ea
#
_entry.id   383fb29b563304775d41f648624b89ea
#
_cell.length_a   1.000
_cell.length_b   1.000
_cell.length_c   1.000
_cell.angle_alpha   90.00
_cell.angle_beta   90.00
_cell.angle_gamma   90.00
#
_symmetry.space_group_name_H-M   'P 1'
#
loop_
_entity.id
_entity.type
_entity.pdbx_description
1 polymer ?
#
loop_
_entity_poly.entity_id
_entity_poly.type
_entity_poly.pdbx_seq_one_letter_code
_entity_poly.pdbx_strand_id
1 'polypeptide(L)'
;MIGAPCGIEITDNVDTALDGSEVLIDFTRPEGTLVHLARCREKNIKMVIGTTGFSPEQKEELRTASKDIAIVVAPNMSVGVNVTLKLLETAARVLNEDYDIEI
;
A
#
# COMPACT_ATOMS: atom_id res chain seq x y z
N MET A 1 -15.74 15.46 -4.52
CA MET A 1 -16.33 15.93 -3.26
C MET A 1 -17.74 15.37 -3.17
N ILE A 2 -18.08 14.68 -2.09
CA ILE A 2 -19.44 14.17 -1.87
C ILE A 2 -20.24 15.37 -1.35
N GLY A 3 -21.29 15.78 -2.06
CA GLY A 3 -22.05 17.01 -1.77
C GLY A 3 -22.92 17.00 -0.50
N ALA A 4 -22.78 15.97 0.37
CA ALA A 4 -23.50 15.84 1.63
C ALA A 4 -22.61 15.16 2.70
N PRO A 5 -22.86 15.42 4.00
CA PRO A 5 -22.20 14.70 5.08
C PRO A 5 -22.46 13.18 4.95
N CYS A 6 -21.40 12.37 5.02
CA CYS A 6 -21.51 10.91 4.98
C CYS A 6 -21.76 10.28 6.35
N GLY A 7 -21.81 11.06 7.42
CA GLY A 7 -22.01 10.57 8.80
C GLY A 7 -20.78 9.90 9.42
N ILE A 8 -19.63 9.94 8.74
CA ILE A 8 -18.38 9.40 9.26
C ILE A 8 -17.53 10.55 9.81
N GLU A 9 -17.08 10.41 11.02
CA GLU A 9 -16.20 11.37 11.69
C GLU A 9 -14.73 11.14 11.27
N ILE A 10 -14.01 12.26 11.04
CA ILE A 10 -12.56 12.24 10.83
C ILE A 10 -11.91 12.38 12.20
N THR A 11 -11.00 11.48 12.55
CA THR A 11 -10.28 11.48 13.82
C THR A 11 -8.78 11.34 13.58
N ASP A 12 -7.97 11.89 14.47
CA ASP A 12 -6.53 11.70 14.55
C ASP A 12 -6.13 10.53 15.48
N ASN A 13 -7.12 9.92 16.14
CA ASN A 13 -6.92 8.76 17.01
C ASN A 13 -7.08 7.47 16.21
N VAL A 14 -5.95 6.79 15.95
CA VAL A 14 -5.90 5.55 15.19
C VAL A 14 -6.73 4.44 15.84
N ASP A 15 -6.68 4.31 17.16
CA ASP A 15 -7.42 3.27 17.87
C ASP A 15 -8.93 3.44 17.72
N THR A 16 -9.41 4.69 17.81
CA THR A 16 -10.83 5.01 17.56
C THR A 16 -11.22 4.76 16.10
N ALA A 17 -10.34 5.14 15.15
CA ALA A 17 -10.59 4.92 13.72
C ALA A 17 -10.67 3.43 13.35
N LEU A 18 -9.93 2.59 14.05
CA LEU A 18 -9.89 1.15 13.81
C LEU A 18 -11.02 0.37 14.48
N ASP A 19 -11.74 0.97 15.42
CA ASP A 19 -12.83 0.28 16.12
C ASP A 19 -13.96 -0.12 15.15
N GLY A 20 -14.26 -1.42 15.11
CA GLY A 20 -15.25 -1.98 14.20
C GLY A 20 -14.78 -2.11 12.73
N SER A 21 -13.53 -1.77 12.42
CA SER A 21 -12.97 -1.92 11.08
C SER A 21 -12.42 -3.32 10.85
N GLU A 22 -12.61 -3.86 9.65
CA GLU A 22 -12.06 -5.15 9.22
C GLU A 22 -10.78 -4.99 8.40
N VAL A 23 -10.63 -3.85 7.73
CA VAL A 23 -9.50 -3.55 6.83
C VAL A 23 -9.11 -2.09 6.97
N LEU A 24 -7.82 -1.83 7.11
CA LEU A 24 -7.23 -0.50 6.98
C LEU A 24 -6.65 -0.33 5.58
N ILE A 25 -7.00 0.78 4.92
CA ILE A 25 -6.36 1.23 3.67
C ILE A 25 -5.41 2.37 4.02
N ASP A 26 -4.11 2.18 3.75
CA ASP A 26 -3.04 3.08 4.16
C ASP A 26 -2.27 3.64 2.95
N PHE A 27 -2.31 4.96 2.80
CA PHE A 27 -1.56 5.75 1.82
C PHE A 27 -0.87 6.91 2.53
N THR A 28 0.01 6.60 3.50
CA THR A 28 0.69 7.59 4.33
C THR A 28 2.18 7.66 4.02
N ARG A 29 3.02 7.64 5.04
CA ARG A 29 4.48 7.55 4.97
C ARG A 29 4.95 6.27 5.66
N PRO A 30 6.15 5.74 5.35
CA PRO A 30 6.65 4.50 5.96
C PRO A 30 6.52 4.46 7.48
N GLU A 31 6.89 5.55 8.17
CA GLU A 31 6.81 5.65 9.63
C GLU A 31 5.37 5.56 10.14
N GLY A 32 4.44 6.23 9.46
CA GLY A 32 3.00 6.17 9.77
C GLY A 32 2.43 4.78 9.53
N THR A 33 2.78 4.17 8.40
CA THR A 33 2.37 2.80 8.08
C THR A 33 2.82 1.81 9.15
N LEU A 34 4.04 1.92 9.68
CA LEU A 34 4.52 1.01 10.73
C LEU A 34 3.77 1.18 12.05
N VAL A 35 3.41 2.40 12.41
CA VAL A 35 2.54 2.66 13.58
C VAL A 35 1.17 2.00 13.38
N HIS A 36 0.56 2.20 12.21
CA HIS A 36 -0.71 1.59 11.87
C HIS A 36 -0.62 0.06 11.83
N LEU A 37 0.48 -0.49 11.30
CA LEU A 37 0.74 -1.92 11.25
C LEU A 37 0.73 -2.57 12.63
N ALA A 38 1.40 -1.94 13.61
CA ALA A 38 1.43 -2.44 14.98
C ALA A 38 0.01 -2.53 15.55
N ARG A 39 -0.81 -1.49 15.38
CA ARG A 39 -2.20 -1.47 15.86
C ARG A 39 -3.09 -2.47 15.12
N CYS A 40 -2.93 -2.60 13.81
CA CYS A 40 -3.68 -3.57 13.02
C CYS A 40 -3.37 -5.01 13.43
N ARG A 41 -2.09 -5.33 13.75
CA ARG A 41 -1.71 -6.64 14.27
C ARG A 41 -2.36 -6.93 15.63
N GLU A 42 -2.33 -5.98 16.57
CA GLU A 42 -2.96 -6.11 17.88
C GLU A 42 -4.47 -6.37 17.78
N LYS A 43 -5.14 -5.71 16.84
CA LYS A 43 -6.60 -5.79 16.62
C LYS A 43 -7.02 -6.85 15.58
N ASN A 44 -6.07 -7.57 14.99
CA ASN A 44 -6.31 -8.54 13.89
C ASN A 44 -7.02 -7.90 12.67
N ILE A 45 -6.66 -6.69 12.32
CA ILE A 45 -7.21 -5.92 11.18
C ILE A 45 -6.29 -6.10 9.98
N LYS A 46 -6.84 -6.40 8.82
CA LYS A 46 -6.12 -6.57 7.55
C LYS A 46 -5.66 -5.22 7.01
N MET A 47 -4.63 -5.21 6.15
CA MET A 47 -4.13 -3.94 5.59
C MET A 47 -4.00 -3.98 4.07
N VAL A 48 -4.34 -2.85 3.44
CA VAL A 48 -4.02 -2.54 2.04
C VAL A 48 -3.12 -1.31 2.05
N ILE A 49 -1.87 -1.47 1.64
CA ILE A 49 -0.82 -0.48 1.76
C ILE A 49 -0.42 0.01 0.37
N GLY A 50 -0.66 1.29 0.10
CA GLY A 50 -0.20 2.01 -1.09
C GLY A 50 0.98 2.94 -0.79
N THR A 51 1.44 3.01 0.46
CA THR A 51 2.64 3.75 0.87
C THR A 51 3.86 3.19 0.16
N THR A 52 4.75 4.08 -0.29
CA THR A 52 6.01 3.75 -0.97
C THR A 52 7.21 4.28 -0.19
N GLY A 53 8.43 3.90 -0.58
CA GLY A 53 9.66 4.42 0.02
C GLY A 53 10.13 3.68 1.27
N PHE A 54 9.64 2.46 1.53
CA PHE A 54 10.11 1.62 2.63
C PHE A 54 11.57 1.23 2.48
N SER A 55 12.33 1.30 3.58
CA SER A 55 13.66 0.73 3.68
C SER A 55 13.62 -0.82 3.59
N PRO A 56 14.77 -1.49 3.34
CA PRO A 56 14.83 -2.95 3.40
C PRO A 56 14.34 -3.53 4.73
N GLU A 57 14.70 -2.90 5.85
CA GLU A 57 14.31 -3.32 7.21
C GLU A 57 12.80 -3.19 7.41
N GLN A 58 12.23 -2.07 6.97
CA GLN A 58 10.77 -1.82 7.04
C GLN A 58 9.97 -2.81 6.17
N LYS A 59 10.52 -3.19 5.00
CA LYS A 59 9.90 -4.24 4.16
C LYS A 59 9.91 -5.61 4.84
N GLU A 60 10.97 -5.93 5.58
CA GLU A 60 11.05 -7.18 6.34
C GLU A 60 10.07 -7.18 7.54
N GLU A 61 9.85 -6.02 8.15
CA GLU A 61 8.82 -5.86 9.19
C GLU A 61 7.42 -6.12 8.63
N LEU A 62 7.09 -5.56 7.45
CA LEU A 62 5.83 -5.84 6.75
C LEU A 62 5.69 -7.33 6.42
N ARG A 63 6.76 -7.97 5.95
CA ARG A 63 6.79 -9.41 5.64
C ARG A 63 6.58 -10.26 6.89
N THR A 64 7.16 -9.86 8.01
CA THR A 64 6.96 -10.55 9.29
C THR A 64 5.51 -10.42 9.74
N ALA A 65 4.95 -9.20 9.67
CA ALA A 65 3.57 -8.94 10.05
C ALA A 65 2.54 -9.68 9.16
N SER A 66 2.89 -9.95 7.90
CA SER A 66 2.01 -10.69 6.99
C SER A 66 1.79 -12.16 7.37
N LYS A 67 2.53 -12.68 8.36
CA LYS A 67 2.27 -13.99 8.96
C LYS A 67 1.14 -13.97 9.97
N ASP A 68 0.85 -12.80 10.53
CA ASP A 68 -0.17 -12.61 11.57
C ASP A 68 -1.49 -12.10 10.97
N ILE A 69 -1.42 -11.14 10.04
CA ILE A 69 -2.58 -10.53 9.39
C ILE A 69 -2.41 -10.51 7.87
N ALA A 70 -3.51 -10.51 7.12
CA ALA A 70 -3.46 -10.38 5.67
C ALA A 70 -3.04 -8.95 5.26
N ILE A 71 -1.99 -8.84 4.45
CA ILE A 71 -1.45 -7.56 3.96
C ILE A 71 -1.30 -7.59 2.44
N VAL A 72 -1.82 -6.57 1.78
CA VAL A 72 -1.54 -6.28 0.36
C VAL A 72 -0.67 -5.02 0.31
N VAL A 73 0.49 -5.11 -0.34
CA VAL A 73 1.37 -3.97 -0.60
C VAL A 73 1.54 -3.81 -2.10
N ALA A 74 1.21 -2.64 -2.63
CA ALA A 74 1.44 -2.34 -4.03
C ALA A 74 1.83 -0.86 -4.22
N PRO A 75 2.92 -0.57 -4.94
CA PRO A 75 3.35 0.81 -5.18
C PRO A 75 2.38 1.55 -6.11
N ASN A 76 1.63 0.81 -6.91
CA ASN A 76 0.58 1.35 -7.78
C ASN A 76 -0.53 0.31 -7.97
N MET A 77 -1.76 0.71 -7.70
CA MET A 77 -2.95 -0.13 -7.84
C MET A 77 -3.76 0.18 -9.11
N SER A 78 -3.27 1.09 -9.97
CA SER A 78 -3.88 1.38 -11.27
C SER A 78 -3.65 0.23 -12.25
N VAL A 79 -4.74 -0.34 -12.76
CA VAL A 79 -4.67 -1.38 -13.81
C VAL A 79 -3.96 -0.84 -15.05
N GLY A 80 -4.26 0.40 -15.48
CA GLY A 80 -3.65 1.03 -16.65
C GLY A 80 -2.14 1.16 -16.51
N VAL A 81 -1.65 1.63 -15.37
CA VAL A 81 -0.20 1.75 -15.10
C VAL A 81 0.47 0.38 -15.10
N ASN A 82 -0.11 -0.62 -14.46
CA ASN A 82 0.47 -1.96 -14.42
C ASN A 82 0.50 -2.62 -15.81
N VAL A 83 -0.53 -2.41 -16.64
CA VAL A 83 -0.53 -2.86 -18.05
C VAL A 83 0.55 -2.14 -18.85
N THR A 84 0.70 -0.82 -18.70
CA THR A 84 1.75 -0.05 -19.38
C THR A 84 3.14 -0.57 -19.00
N LEU A 85 3.41 -0.78 -17.71
CA LEU A 85 4.69 -1.35 -17.26
C LEU A 85 4.95 -2.73 -17.87
N LYS A 86 3.92 -3.57 -18.01
CA LYS A 86 4.06 -4.88 -18.65
C LYS A 86 4.35 -4.79 -20.14
N LEU A 87 3.76 -3.82 -20.83
CA LEU A 87 4.06 -3.55 -22.24
C LEU A 87 5.49 -3.04 -22.42
N LEU A 88 5.95 -2.12 -21.55
CA LEU A 88 7.32 -1.62 -21.54
C LEU A 88 8.34 -2.74 -21.29
N GLU A 89 8.09 -3.62 -20.32
CA GLU A 89 8.95 -4.79 -20.08
C GLU A 89 9.04 -5.70 -21.32
N THR A 90 7.92 -5.91 -22.00
CA THR A 90 7.87 -6.74 -23.20
C THR A 90 8.63 -6.08 -24.35
N ALA A 91 8.44 -4.78 -24.58
CA ALA A 91 9.16 -4.02 -25.60
C ALA A 91 10.68 -4.02 -25.33
N ALA A 92 11.10 -3.76 -24.11
CA ALA A 92 12.51 -3.76 -23.72
C ALA A 92 13.18 -5.12 -23.97
N ARG A 93 12.49 -6.22 -23.70
CA ARG A 93 13.01 -7.57 -23.97
C ARG A 93 13.17 -7.87 -25.47
N VAL A 94 12.28 -7.32 -26.30
CA VAL A 94 12.33 -7.54 -27.78
C VAL A 94 13.39 -6.66 -28.43
N LEU A 95 13.49 -5.40 -27.98
CA LEU A 95 14.42 -4.43 -28.55
C LEU A 95 15.88 -4.69 -28.14
N ASN A 96 16.07 -5.28 -26.95
CA ASN A 96 17.38 -5.66 -26.41
C ASN A 96 18.38 -4.49 -26.33
N GLU A 97 19.68 -4.78 -26.41
CA GLU A 97 20.79 -3.81 -26.27
C GLU A 97 21.01 -2.90 -27.49
N ASP A 98 20.30 -3.16 -28.60
CA ASP A 98 20.43 -2.39 -29.83
C ASP A 98 19.66 -1.04 -29.81
N TYR A 99 18.95 -0.75 -28.72
CA TYR A 99 18.10 0.43 -28.60
C TYR A 99 18.28 1.12 -27.25
N ASP A 100 18.35 2.44 -27.25
CA ASP A 100 18.29 3.26 -26.05
C ASP A 100 16.83 3.38 -25.60
N ILE A 101 16.57 3.12 -24.33
CA ILE A 101 15.23 3.17 -23.74
C ILE A 101 15.23 4.22 -22.63
N GLU A 102 14.39 5.26 -22.79
CA GLU A 102 14.13 6.29 -21.79
C GLU A 102 12.65 6.25 -21.39
N ILE A 103 12.38 6.41 -20.07
CA ILE A 103 11.02 6.41 -19.49
C ILE A 103 10.85 7.63 -18.59
#